data_6a8c9d28d1223325fa982af62276e6f8
#
_entry.id   6a8c9d28d1223325fa982af62276e6f8
#
_cell.length_a   1.000
_cell.length_b   1.000
_cell.length_c   1.000
_cell.angle_alpha   90.00
_cell.angle_beta   90.00
_cell.angle_gamma   90.00
#
_symmetry.space_group_name_H-M   'P 1'
#
loop_
_entity.id
_entity.type
_entity.pdbx_description
1 polymer ?
#
loop_
_entity_poly.entity_id
_entity_poly.type
_entity_poly.pdbx_seq_one_letter_code
_entity_poly.pdbx_strand_id
1 'polypeptide(L)'
;IPYDLIYRKGLKRDGNNPTFISAYGSYGSPGYRPSFAGRTLALIEQGAIVGYAAVRGGGEYGRDWHRAGKLENKPNTWRDLIAVCEDMIAGGYTAPSQLAIGGRSAGGIAVGRAMTERPDLFAAVVSGVGWHNPLRYVVEPNGYGEEPEWGAISDPAGYRAVKSIDSFQAVIDGTKYPAVLLTTGITDPRVAPFHPAKMAARIIDQGTLNPASASEMPQRVRCGQALKFEQDVDRTSTPVNVGATIPHRL
;
A
#
# COMPACT_ATOMS: atom_id res chain seq x y z
N ILE A 1 -18.47 4.92 -1.10
CA ILE A 1 -17.54 4.04 -1.84
C ILE A 1 -17.90 2.61 -1.50
N PRO A 2 -18.22 1.75 -2.49
CA PRO A 2 -18.53 0.35 -2.25
C PRO A 2 -17.29 -0.44 -1.81
N TYR A 3 -17.52 -1.42 -0.97
CA TYR A 3 -16.49 -2.38 -0.54
C TYR A 3 -17.12 -3.71 -0.15
N ASP A 4 -16.40 -4.79 -0.32
CA ASP A 4 -16.79 -6.14 0.06
C ASP A 4 -16.01 -6.58 1.30
N LEU A 5 -16.68 -7.29 2.22
CA LEU A 5 -16.06 -7.85 3.41
C LEU A 5 -16.25 -9.37 3.47
N ILE A 6 -15.19 -10.07 3.82
CA ILE A 6 -15.22 -11.50 4.11
C ILE A 6 -14.76 -11.70 5.55
N TYR A 7 -15.58 -12.35 6.37
CA TYR A 7 -15.29 -12.64 7.77
C TYR A 7 -16.07 -13.86 8.28
N ARG A 8 -15.71 -14.36 9.44
CA ARG A 8 -16.43 -15.48 10.06
C ARG A 8 -17.84 -15.09 10.48
N LYS A 9 -18.79 -16.00 10.30
CA LYS A 9 -20.15 -15.85 10.85
C LYS A 9 -20.11 -15.60 12.36
N GLY A 10 -20.91 -14.66 12.83
CA GLY A 10 -20.97 -14.29 14.24
C GLY A 10 -19.95 -13.23 14.68
N LEU A 11 -19.34 -12.50 13.72
CA LEU A 11 -18.49 -11.36 14.02
C LEU A 11 -19.18 -10.37 14.96
N LYS A 12 -18.47 -9.91 15.98
CA LYS A 12 -18.91 -8.82 16.86
C LYS A 12 -18.36 -7.50 16.36
N ARG A 13 -19.17 -6.47 16.32
CA ARG A 13 -18.78 -5.11 15.96
C ARG A 13 -18.40 -4.32 17.22
N ASP A 14 -17.30 -4.67 17.82
CA ASP A 14 -16.78 -4.07 19.07
C ASP A 14 -15.45 -3.32 18.88
N GLY A 15 -15.04 -3.14 17.63
CA GLY A 15 -13.79 -2.46 17.26
C GLY A 15 -12.53 -3.31 17.41
N ASN A 16 -12.62 -4.55 17.87
CA ASN A 16 -11.46 -5.37 18.21
C ASN A 16 -11.06 -6.37 17.13
N ASN A 17 -11.66 -6.30 15.92
CA ASN A 17 -11.35 -7.26 14.88
C ASN A 17 -10.14 -6.85 14.07
N PRO A 18 -9.07 -7.66 13.98
CA PRO A 18 -7.99 -7.46 13.03
C PRO A 18 -8.57 -7.36 11.62
N THR A 19 -8.17 -6.35 10.88
CA THR A 19 -8.78 -6.07 9.57
C THR A 19 -7.71 -5.77 8.53
N PHE A 20 -7.86 -6.34 7.33
CA PHE A 20 -6.99 -6.08 6.20
C PHE A 20 -7.82 -5.65 4.99
N ILE A 21 -7.66 -4.40 4.56
CA ILE A 21 -8.37 -3.84 3.40
C ILE A 21 -7.42 -3.72 2.22
N SER A 22 -7.80 -4.28 1.08
CA SER A 22 -7.06 -4.18 -0.18
C SER A 22 -7.68 -3.16 -1.12
N ALA A 23 -6.83 -2.38 -1.81
CA ALA A 23 -7.24 -1.46 -2.86
C ALA A 23 -6.23 -1.46 -4.02
N TYR A 24 -6.73 -1.12 -5.23
CA TYR A 24 -5.90 -0.96 -6.43
C TYR A 24 -6.10 0.41 -7.08
N GLY A 25 -7.24 0.64 -7.72
CA GLY A 25 -7.70 1.92 -8.20
C GLY A 25 -6.93 2.51 -9.38
N SER A 26 -6.53 1.73 -10.38
CA SER A 26 -5.78 2.22 -11.54
C SER A 26 -6.17 1.49 -12.82
N TYR A 27 -5.97 2.14 -13.96
CA TYR A 27 -6.12 1.63 -15.34
C TYR A 27 -7.53 1.14 -15.69
N GLY A 28 -8.56 1.53 -14.94
CA GLY A 28 -9.90 0.97 -15.12
C GLY A 28 -9.95 -0.54 -14.87
N SER A 29 -8.95 -1.07 -14.18
CA SER A 29 -8.96 -2.46 -13.76
C SER A 29 -9.90 -2.66 -12.58
N PRO A 30 -10.71 -3.75 -12.56
CA PRO A 30 -11.61 -4.02 -11.42
C PRO A 30 -10.86 -4.44 -10.15
N GLY A 31 -9.60 -4.12 -10.03
CA GLY A 31 -8.78 -4.26 -8.85
C GLY A 31 -8.85 -5.64 -8.18
N TYR A 32 -9.23 -5.63 -6.92
CA TYR A 32 -9.39 -6.84 -6.12
C TYR A 32 -10.86 -7.24 -6.02
N ARG A 33 -11.12 -8.53 -6.19
CA ARG A 33 -12.45 -9.12 -5.96
C ARG A 33 -12.36 -10.15 -4.84
N PRO A 34 -13.44 -10.31 -4.06
CA PRO A 34 -13.52 -11.38 -3.08
C PRO A 34 -13.19 -12.73 -3.69
N SER A 35 -12.28 -13.47 -3.07
CA SER A 35 -11.90 -14.80 -3.53
C SER A 35 -11.49 -15.71 -2.37
N PHE A 36 -11.73 -17.00 -2.52
CA PHE A 36 -11.26 -18.03 -1.59
C PHE A 36 -9.78 -18.37 -1.82
N ALA A 37 -8.92 -17.35 -1.87
CA ALA A 37 -7.47 -17.58 -1.94
C ALA A 37 -6.94 -18.02 -0.58
N GLY A 38 -5.93 -18.90 -0.57
CA GLY A 38 -5.35 -19.45 0.65
C GLY A 38 -4.93 -18.39 1.67
N ARG A 39 -4.34 -17.26 1.21
CA ARG A 39 -3.98 -16.14 2.08
C ARG A 39 -5.20 -15.47 2.74
N THR A 40 -6.31 -15.33 2.02
CA THR A 40 -7.57 -14.78 2.54
C THR A 40 -8.14 -15.69 3.62
N LEU A 41 -8.17 -16.99 3.35
CA LEU A 41 -8.62 -18.00 4.30
C LEU A 41 -7.75 -18.01 5.57
N ALA A 42 -6.43 -17.95 5.43
CA ALA A 42 -5.51 -17.94 6.56
C ALA A 42 -5.76 -16.74 7.50
N LEU A 43 -6.06 -15.56 6.96
CA LEU A 43 -6.42 -14.39 7.77
C LEU A 43 -7.78 -14.57 8.45
N ILE A 44 -8.78 -15.07 7.74
CA ILE A 44 -10.13 -15.33 8.27
C ILE A 44 -10.10 -16.39 9.37
N GLU A 45 -9.26 -17.43 9.22
CA GLU A 45 -9.06 -18.46 10.24
C GLU A 45 -8.46 -17.89 11.54
N GLN A 46 -7.67 -16.84 11.44
CA GLN A 46 -7.16 -16.09 12.60
C GLN A 46 -8.16 -15.04 13.15
N GLY A 47 -9.39 -15.02 12.62
CA GLY A 47 -10.44 -14.11 13.10
C GLY A 47 -10.43 -12.74 12.44
N ALA A 48 -9.62 -12.52 11.40
CA ALA A 48 -9.56 -11.24 10.73
C ALA A 48 -10.75 -10.99 9.79
N ILE A 49 -11.04 -9.71 9.56
CA ILE A 49 -11.86 -9.23 8.45
C ILE A 49 -10.95 -8.98 7.27
N VAL A 50 -11.30 -9.49 6.09
CA VAL A 50 -10.63 -9.17 4.83
C VAL A 50 -11.58 -8.37 3.95
N GLY A 51 -11.17 -7.17 3.54
CA GLY A 51 -11.97 -6.27 2.74
C GLY A 51 -11.32 -5.93 1.40
N TYR A 52 -12.16 -5.57 0.46
CA TYR A 52 -11.79 -5.16 -0.90
C TYR A 52 -12.52 -3.85 -1.23
N ALA A 53 -11.79 -2.75 -1.31
CA ALA A 53 -12.36 -1.44 -1.59
C ALA A 53 -12.40 -1.18 -3.10
N ALA A 54 -13.60 -0.92 -3.63
CA ALA A 54 -13.83 -0.53 -5.01
C ALA A 54 -13.60 0.98 -5.18
N VAL A 55 -12.33 1.39 -5.14
CA VAL A 55 -11.95 2.81 -5.18
C VAL A 55 -11.96 3.37 -6.60
N ARG A 56 -12.20 4.68 -6.76
CA ARG A 56 -12.13 5.35 -8.07
C ARG A 56 -10.75 5.22 -8.69
N GLY A 57 -10.71 5.17 -10.02
CA GLY A 57 -9.52 4.79 -10.80
C GLY A 57 -9.53 3.32 -11.21
N GLY A 58 -10.29 2.47 -10.50
CA GLY A 58 -10.61 1.11 -10.90
C GLY A 58 -11.69 1.01 -11.98
N GLY A 59 -12.06 -0.21 -12.34
CA GLY A 59 -13.06 -0.50 -13.39
C GLY A 59 -14.40 -1.00 -12.87
N GLU A 60 -14.59 -1.07 -11.55
CA GLU A 60 -15.74 -1.71 -10.90
C GLU A 60 -17.09 -1.12 -11.35
N TYR A 61 -17.11 0.19 -11.61
CA TYR A 61 -18.30 0.92 -12.06
C TYR A 61 -18.10 1.58 -13.44
N GLY A 62 -17.20 1.01 -14.25
CA GLY A 62 -17.03 1.39 -15.64
C GLY A 62 -16.14 2.61 -15.86
N ARG A 63 -16.25 3.20 -17.06
CA ARG A 63 -15.32 4.23 -17.56
C ARG A 63 -15.29 5.49 -16.72
N ASP A 64 -16.43 5.93 -16.23
CA ASP A 64 -16.50 7.19 -15.47
C ASP A 64 -15.91 7.02 -14.07
N TRP A 65 -16.01 5.82 -13.50
CA TRP A 65 -15.33 5.45 -12.25
C TRP A 65 -13.81 5.51 -12.41
N HIS A 66 -13.29 5.00 -13.52
CA HIS A 66 -11.87 5.12 -13.87
C HIS A 66 -11.46 6.58 -14.05
N ARG A 67 -12.20 7.37 -14.85
CA ARG A 67 -11.89 8.77 -15.11
C ARG A 67 -11.87 9.62 -13.84
N ALA A 68 -12.72 9.29 -12.88
CA ALA A 68 -12.80 9.98 -11.59
C ALA A 68 -11.64 9.66 -10.63
N GLY A 69 -10.69 8.79 -11.02
CA GLY A 69 -9.51 8.42 -10.24
C GLY A 69 -8.23 8.33 -11.07
N LYS A 70 -8.08 9.14 -12.13
CA LYS A 70 -6.84 9.25 -12.93
C LYS A 70 -6.43 10.70 -13.14
N LEU A 71 -5.19 10.91 -13.56
CA LEU A 71 -4.60 12.25 -13.78
C LEU A 71 -4.76 13.12 -12.52
N GLU A 72 -5.26 14.35 -12.66
CA GLU A 72 -5.53 15.27 -11.56
C GLU A 72 -6.58 14.76 -10.55
N ASN A 73 -7.41 13.80 -10.97
CA ASN A 73 -8.41 13.16 -10.10
C ASN A 73 -7.86 11.96 -9.31
N LYS A 74 -6.59 11.57 -9.53
CA LYS A 74 -5.98 10.43 -8.84
C LYS A 74 -6.04 10.49 -7.30
N PRO A 75 -6.03 11.66 -6.65
CA PRO A 75 -6.25 11.76 -5.21
C PRO A 75 -7.53 11.10 -4.71
N ASN A 76 -8.57 11.00 -5.53
CA ASN A 76 -9.80 10.31 -5.16
C ASN A 76 -9.57 8.83 -4.84
N THR A 77 -8.58 8.17 -5.47
CA THR A 77 -8.28 6.75 -5.26
C THR A 77 -7.96 6.44 -3.79
N TRP A 78 -7.02 7.18 -3.19
CA TRP A 78 -6.65 6.90 -1.80
C TRP A 78 -7.60 7.55 -0.78
N ARG A 79 -8.27 8.64 -1.14
CA ARG A 79 -9.31 9.23 -0.29
C ARG A 79 -10.53 8.35 -0.18
N ASP A 80 -10.86 7.63 -1.25
CA ASP A 80 -11.89 6.60 -1.21
C ASP A 80 -11.49 5.44 -0.27
N LEU A 81 -10.23 5.01 -0.30
CA LEU A 81 -9.72 4.00 0.63
C LEU A 81 -9.77 4.50 2.08
N ILE A 82 -9.37 5.74 2.33
CA ILE A 82 -9.47 6.38 3.65
C ILE A 82 -10.93 6.39 4.12
N ALA A 83 -11.86 6.82 3.27
CA ALA A 83 -13.28 6.86 3.59
C ALA A 83 -13.86 5.48 3.93
N VAL A 84 -13.47 4.43 3.20
CA VAL A 84 -13.84 3.04 3.54
C VAL A 84 -13.30 2.64 4.91
N CYS A 85 -12.06 2.99 5.22
CA CYS A 85 -11.45 2.68 6.51
C CYS A 85 -12.14 3.42 7.66
N GLU A 86 -12.47 4.70 7.47
CA GLU A 86 -13.23 5.51 8.44
C GLU A 86 -14.63 4.96 8.68
N ASP A 87 -15.34 4.53 7.62
CA ASP A 87 -16.66 3.90 7.73
C ASP A 87 -16.60 2.59 8.52
N MET A 88 -15.58 1.77 8.29
CA MET A 88 -15.38 0.52 9.03
C MET A 88 -15.10 0.76 10.51
N ILE A 89 -14.32 1.79 10.84
CA ILE A 89 -14.05 2.19 12.22
C ILE A 89 -15.34 2.71 12.87
N ALA A 90 -16.05 3.62 12.21
CA ALA A 90 -17.31 4.17 12.69
C ALA A 90 -18.40 3.09 12.87
N GLY A 91 -18.42 2.09 12.00
CA GLY A 91 -19.32 0.94 12.06
C GLY A 91 -18.96 -0.11 13.12
N GLY A 92 -17.87 0.12 13.89
CA GLY A 92 -17.42 -0.80 14.94
C GLY A 92 -16.82 -2.11 14.41
N TYR A 93 -16.48 -2.19 13.13
CA TYR A 93 -15.85 -3.39 12.59
C TYR A 93 -14.41 -3.55 13.10
N THR A 94 -13.69 -2.44 13.24
CA THR A 94 -12.26 -2.41 13.59
C THR A 94 -11.91 -1.09 14.30
N ALA A 95 -10.66 -0.94 14.67
CA ALA A 95 -10.08 0.29 15.19
C ALA A 95 -8.75 0.59 14.47
N PRO A 96 -8.22 1.83 14.53
CA PRO A 96 -6.92 2.16 13.93
C PRO A 96 -5.79 1.22 14.32
N SER A 97 -5.77 0.75 15.58
CA SER A 97 -4.78 -0.19 16.11
C SER A 97 -4.90 -1.62 15.56
N GLN A 98 -6.01 -1.94 14.88
CA GLN A 98 -6.32 -3.26 14.32
C GLN A 98 -6.42 -3.24 12.79
N LEU A 99 -6.29 -2.06 12.16
CA LEU A 99 -6.54 -1.88 10.74
C LEU A 99 -5.24 -1.87 9.95
N ALA A 100 -5.14 -2.77 8.99
CA ALA A 100 -4.08 -2.79 7.99
C ALA A 100 -4.65 -2.58 6.59
N ILE A 101 -3.88 -1.91 5.73
CA ILE A 101 -4.21 -1.74 4.31
C ILE A 101 -3.15 -2.39 3.42
N GLY A 102 -3.57 -2.86 2.24
CA GLY A 102 -2.69 -3.50 1.29
C GLY A 102 -2.92 -3.08 -0.15
N GLY A 103 -1.83 -2.91 -0.90
CA GLY A 103 -1.85 -2.60 -2.33
C GLY A 103 -0.65 -3.20 -3.06
N ARG A 104 -0.82 -3.46 -4.35
CA ARG A 104 0.24 -4.03 -5.19
C ARG A 104 0.39 -3.23 -6.47
N SER A 105 1.63 -3.10 -7.00
CA SER A 105 1.92 -2.37 -8.23
C SER A 105 1.37 -0.93 -8.13
N ALA A 106 0.51 -0.47 -9.05
CA ALA A 106 -0.15 0.83 -8.93
C ALA A 106 -1.00 0.99 -7.66
N GLY A 107 -1.47 -0.11 -7.03
CA GLY A 107 -2.10 -0.07 -5.71
C GLY A 107 -1.16 0.41 -4.59
N GLY A 108 0.15 0.38 -4.82
CA GLY A 108 1.15 1.00 -3.95
C GLY A 108 0.98 2.52 -3.82
N ILE A 109 0.50 3.18 -4.89
CA ILE A 109 0.13 4.61 -4.86
C ILE A 109 -1.02 4.81 -3.85
N ALA A 110 -2.07 4.00 -3.96
CA ALA A 110 -3.23 4.11 -3.09
C ALA A 110 -2.85 3.97 -1.61
N VAL A 111 -2.14 2.89 -1.24
CA VAL A 111 -1.78 2.66 0.17
C VAL A 111 -0.66 3.57 0.66
N GLY A 112 0.31 3.92 -0.19
CA GLY A 112 1.38 4.85 0.16
C GLY A 112 0.86 6.26 0.41
N ARG A 113 -0.08 6.75 -0.44
CA ARG A 113 -0.71 8.06 -0.26
C ARG A 113 -1.71 8.06 0.91
N ALA A 114 -2.51 7.00 1.09
CA ALA A 114 -3.38 6.88 2.25
C ALA A 114 -2.58 6.96 3.55
N MET A 115 -1.46 6.23 3.66
CA MET A 115 -0.57 6.24 4.80
C MET A 115 0.04 7.63 5.06
N THR A 116 0.47 8.33 3.99
CA THR A 116 1.11 9.64 4.16
C THR A 116 0.11 10.78 4.44
N GLU A 117 -1.15 10.63 4.03
CA GLU A 117 -2.22 11.60 4.29
C GLU A 117 -2.88 11.37 5.67
N ARG A 118 -3.06 10.09 6.09
CA ARG A 118 -3.71 9.71 7.35
C ARG A 118 -2.95 8.58 8.06
N PRO A 119 -1.73 8.84 8.55
CA PRO A 119 -0.94 7.83 9.25
C PRO A 119 -1.58 7.33 10.56
N ASP A 120 -2.47 8.12 11.13
CA ASP A 120 -3.21 7.84 12.36
C ASP A 120 -4.25 6.73 12.24
N LEU A 121 -4.70 6.41 11.01
CA LEU A 121 -5.76 5.44 10.75
C LEU A 121 -5.30 3.98 10.71
N PHE A 122 -4.00 3.74 10.61
CA PHE A 122 -3.51 2.40 10.27
C PHE A 122 -2.52 1.86 11.31
N ALA A 123 -2.69 0.59 11.68
CA ALA A 123 -1.68 -0.17 12.42
C ALA A 123 -0.54 -0.63 11.51
N ALA A 124 -0.88 -1.01 10.26
CA ALA A 124 0.10 -1.50 9.31
C ALA A 124 -0.29 -1.21 7.85
N VAL A 125 0.74 -1.09 6.99
CA VAL A 125 0.60 -0.93 5.55
C VAL A 125 1.46 -1.95 4.83
N VAL A 126 0.86 -2.69 3.88
CA VAL A 126 1.55 -3.68 3.05
C VAL A 126 1.56 -3.20 1.61
N SER A 127 2.73 -2.96 1.04
CA SER A 127 2.88 -2.58 -0.37
C SER A 127 3.76 -3.58 -1.11
N GLY A 128 3.15 -4.35 -2.00
CA GLY A 128 3.84 -5.31 -2.84
C GLY A 128 4.22 -4.70 -4.18
N VAL A 129 5.52 -4.69 -4.53
CA VAL A 129 6.03 -4.13 -5.80
C VAL A 129 5.41 -2.77 -6.14
N GLY A 130 5.28 -1.90 -5.12
CA GLY A 130 4.48 -0.68 -5.21
C GLY A 130 5.21 0.50 -5.85
N TRP A 131 4.47 1.32 -6.60
CA TRP A 131 4.93 2.60 -7.09
C TRP A 131 4.92 3.63 -5.95
N HIS A 132 6.11 4.05 -5.48
CA HIS A 132 6.24 5.00 -4.38
C HIS A 132 6.91 6.32 -4.78
N ASN A 133 7.67 6.33 -5.89
CA ASN A 133 8.30 7.54 -6.42
C ASN A 133 8.02 7.72 -7.92
N PRO A 134 6.75 7.86 -8.31
CA PRO A 134 6.35 7.97 -9.72
C PRO A 134 6.93 9.18 -10.44
N LEU A 135 7.37 10.25 -9.79
CA LEU A 135 8.13 11.33 -10.43
C LEU A 135 9.40 10.84 -11.17
N ARG A 136 9.83 9.60 -10.92
CA ARG A 136 10.99 8.98 -11.58
C ARG A 136 10.60 8.01 -12.70
N TYR A 137 9.34 7.94 -13.10
CA TYR A 137 8.89 6.98 -14.11
C TYR A 137 9.68 7.08 -15.43
N VAL A 138 10.15 8.25 -15.79
CA VAL A 138 10.92 8.50 -17.05
C VAL A 138 12.22 7.71 -17.16
N VAL A 139 12.78 7.24 -16.03
CA VAL A 139 14.00 6.40 -16.04
C VAL A 139 13.68 4.90 -16.11
N GLU A 140 12.42 4.54 -16.20
CA GLU A 140 12.00 3.14 -16.30
C GLU A 140 11.69 2.75 -17.74
N PRO A 141 11.94 1.50 -18.14
CA PRO A 141 11.73 1.05 -19.51
C PRO A 141 10.29 1.28 -20.03
N ASN A 142 9.31 1.11 -19.13
CA ASN A 142 7.88 1.26 -19.47
C ASN A 142 7.26 2.56 -18.91
N GLY A 143 8.08 3.46 -18.38
CA GLY A 143 7.59 4.60 -17.62
C GLY A 143 6.69 5.54 -18.41
N TYR A 144 7.04 5.85 -19.65
CA TYR A 144 6.21 6.70 -20.53
C TYR A 144 4.83 6.10 -20.84
N GLY A 145 4.66 4.79 -20.71
CA GLY A 145 3.36 4.11 -20.82
C GLY A 145 2.38 4.51 -19.72
N GLU A 146 2.86 5.12 -18.65
CA GLU A 146 2.07 5.56 -17.50
C GLU A 146 1.45 6.96 -17.67
N GLU A 147 1.91 7.74 -18.63
CA GLU A 147 1.44 9.12 -18.86
C GLU A 147 -0.08 9.23 -19.10
N PRO A 148 -0.73 8.32 -19.84
CA PRO A 148 -2.17 8.38 -20.00
C PRO A 148 -2.95 8.19 -18.69
N GLU A 149 -2.34 7.56 -17.70
CA GLU A 149 -2.97 7.30 -16.39
C GLU A 149 -2.62 8.37 -15.35
N TRP A 150 -1.37 8.86 -15.35
CA TRP A 150 -0.88 9.73 -14.28
C TRP A 150 -0.53 11.14 -14.72
N GLY A 151 -0.26 11.37 -16.02
CA GLY A 151 0.16 12.65 -16.59
C GLY A 151 1.61 12.65 -17.03
N ALA A 152 1.94 13.53 -17.98
CA ALA A 152 3.28 13.74 -18.48
C ALA A 152 4.04 14.76 -17.60
N ILE A 153 5.21 14.40 -17.08
CA ILE A 153 6.01 15.34 -16.26
C ILE A 153 6.62 16.49 -17.07
N SER A 154 6.60 16.40 -18.39
CA SER A 154 7.02 17.46 -19.31
C SER A 154 6.03 18.63 -19.38
N ASP A 155 4.81 18.44 -18.92
CA ASP A 155 3.74 19.44 -18.88
C ASP A 155 3.44 19.83 -17.42
N PRO A 156 3.21 21.12 -17.12
CA PRO A 156 3.00 21.59 -15.75
C PRO A 156 1.79 20.96 -15.04
N ALA A 157 0.71 20.63 -15.75
CA ALA A 157 -0.45 19.98 -15.16
C ALA A 157 -0.16 18.51 -14.85
N GLY A 158 0.44 17.80 -15.81
CA GLY A 158 0.89 16.42 -15.63
C GLY A 158 1.94 16.29 -14.52
N TYR A 159 2.91 17.19 -14.44
CA TYR A 159 3.86 17.21 -13.33
C TYR A 159 3.16 17.32 -11.96
N ARG A 160 2.17 18.23 -11.83
CA ARG A 160 1.40 18.35 -10.58
C ARG A 160 0.61 17.09 -10.26
N ALA A 161 0.02 16.46 -11.26
CA ALA A 161 -0.70 15.20 -11.11
C ALA A 161 0.23 14.09 -10.62
N VAL A 162 1.37 13.88 -11.29
CA VAL A 162 2.38 12.86 -10.90
C VAL A 162 2.97 13.17 -9.53
N LYS A 163 3.24 14.44 -9.20
CA LYS A 163 3.72 14.83 -7.86
C LYS A 163 2.70 14.50 -6.78
N SER A 164 1.41 14.65 -7.06
CA SER A 164 0.35 14.37 -6.07
C SER A 164 0.29 12.91 -5.65
N ILE A 165 0.68 11.99 -6.54
CA ILE A 165 0.66 10.54 -6.30
C ILE A 165 1.98 9.99 -5.73
N ASP A 166 3.00 10.83 -5.62
CA ASP A 166 4.34 10.43 -5.15
C ASP A 166 4.38 10.35 -3.62
N SER A 167 4.23 9.15 -3.09
CA SER A 167 4.22 8.92 -1.65
C SER A 167 5.60 9.12 -1.02
N PHE A 168 6.70 8.90 -1.76
CA PHE A 168 8.06 9.18 -1.28
C PHE A 168 8.25 10.67 -0.99
N GLN A 169 7.75 11.55 -1.87
CA GLN A 169 7.80 12.99 -1.67
C GLN A 169 6.82 13.48 -0.61
N ALA A 170 5.78 12.71 -0.32
CA ALA A 170 4.74 13.06 0.63
C ALA A 170 5.06 12.68 2.08
N VAL A 171 6.16 11.97 2.32
CA VAL A 171 6.62 11.68 3.69
C VAL A 171 7.04 12.96 4.38
N ILE A 172 6.45 13.24 5.54
CA ILE A 172 6.73 14.41 6.39
C ILE A 172 7.63 13.97 7.54
N ASP A 173 8.73 14.71 7.72
CA ASP A 173 9.71 14.44 8.76
C ASP A 173 9.09 14.57 10.16
N GLY A 174 9.47 13.68 11.08
CA GLY A 174 8.95 13.66 12.44
C GLY A 174 7.54 13.09 12.60
N THR A 175 6.85 12.72 11.50
CA THR A 175 5.54 12.09 11.56
C THR A 175 5.68 10.61 11.96
N LYS A 176 4.86 10.15 12.90
CA LYS A 176 4.77 8.73 13.24
C LYS A 176 3.94 7.99 12.20
N TYR A 177 4.61 7.15 11.42
CA TYR A 177 3.96 6.27 10.45
C TYR A 177 3.65 4.90 11.06
N PRO A 178 2.64 4.17 10.53
CA PRO A 178 2.33 2.80 10.95
C PRO A 178 3.48 1.84 10.61
N ALA A 179 3.38 0.59 11.04
CA ALA A 179 4.27 -0.46 10.56
C ALA A 179 4.14 -0.63 9.05
N VAL A 180 5.25 -0.74 8.32
CA VAL A 180 5.25 -0.82 6.85
C VAL A 180 6.00 -2.05 6.38
N LEU A 181 5.35 -2.87 5.57
CA LEU A 181 5.98 -3.97 4.83
C LEU A 181 6.02 -3.61 3.34
N LEU A 182 7.23 -3.44 2.83
CA LEU A 182 7.49 -3.21 1.41
C LEU A 182 8.16 -4.44 0.82
N THR A 183 7.63 -4.96 -0.28
CA THR A 183 8.22 -6.09 -0.99
C THR A 183 8.50 -5.72 -2.43
N THR A 184 9.58 -6.28 -3.01
CA THR A 184 9.93 -6.08 -4.42
C THR A 184 10.72 -7.27 -4.95
N GLY A 185 10.68 -7.48 -6.27
CA GLY A 185 11.58 -8.36 -6.98
C GLY A 185 12.82 -7.59 -7.44
N ILE A 186 14.01 -8.13 -7.24
CA ILE A 186 15.26 -7.46 -7.63
C ILE A 186 15.35 -7.23 -9.15
N THR A 187 14.70 -8.09 -9.92
CA THR A 187 14.63 -8.05 -11.40
C THR A 187 13.24 -7.69 -11.90
N ASP A 188 12.41 -7.00 -11.09
CA ASP A 188 11.06 -6.63 -11.50
C ASP A 188 11.13 -5.71 -12.74
N PRO A 189 10.58 -6.15 -13.91
CA PRO A 189 10.68 -5.39 -15.14
C PRO A 189 9.59 -4.32 -15.28
N ARG A 190 8.65 -4.24 -14.33
CA ARG A 190 7.46 -3.38 -14.41
C ARG A 190 7.49 -2.24 -13.42
N VAL A 191 7.93 -2.52 -12.19
CA VAL A 191 8.09 -1.53 -11.13
C VAL A 191 9.49 -1.70 -10.57
N ALA A 192 10.36 -0.78 -10.91
CA ALA A 192 11.77 -0.88 -10.52
C ALA A 192 11.93 -0.97 -9.00
N PRO A 193 12.86 -1.82 -8.50
CA PRO A 193 13.04 -2.05 -7.07
C PRO A 193 13.45 -0.81 -6.28
N PHE A 194 13.88 0.26 -6.95
CA PHE A 194 14.20 1.51 -6.25
C PHE A 194 12.96 2.19 -5.61
N HIS A 195 11.73 1.96 -6.13
CA HIS A 195 10.53 2.55 -5.56
C HIS A 195 10.31 2.15 -4.10
N PRO A 196 10.15 0.85 -3.76
CA PRO A 196 10.00 0.43 -2.36
C PRO A 196 11.30 0.63 -1.56
N ALA A 197 12.49 0.48 -2.17
CA ALA A 197 13.76 0.69 -1.47
C ALA A 197 13.93 2.13 -0.99
N LYS A 198 13.67 3.12 -1.86
CA LYS A 198 13.70 4.55 -1.49
C LYS A 198 12.66 4.88 -0.43
N MET A 199 11.44 4.33 -0.57
CA MET A 199 10.37 4.56 0.41
C MET A 199 10.76 4.01 1.78
N ALA A 200 11.33 2.80 1.84
CA ALA A 200 11.84 2.21 3.08
C ALA A 200 12.92 3.09 3.72
N ALA A 201 13.92 3.51 2.93
CA ALA A 201 14.98 4.39 3.41
C ALA A 201 14.42 5.72 3.94
N ARG A 202 13.47 6.32 3.22
CA ARG A 202 12.84 7.59 3.61
C ARG A 202 12.08 7.51 4.93
N ILE A 203 11.35 6.42 5.17
CA ILE A 203 10.61 6.21 6.42
C ILE A 203 11.58 5.92 7.57
N ILE A 204 12.65 5.14 7.34
CA ILE A 204 13.64 4.78 8.35
C ILE A 204 14.48 6.00 8.76
N ASP A 205 14.97 6.77 7.80
CA ASP A 205 15.85 7.93 8.01
C ASP A 205 15.20 8.99 8.90
N GLN A 206 13.89 9.15 8.80
CA GLN A 206 13.14 10.11 9.60
C GLN A 206 12.90 9.68 11.06
N GLY A 207 13.42 8.54 11.50
CA GLY A 207 13.28 8.04 12.86
C GLY A 207 11.83 7.77 13.28
N THR A 208 10.93 7.59 12.31
CA THR A 208 9.48 7.67 12.49
C THR A 208 8.80 6.30 12.65
N LEU A 209 9.56 5.21 12.63
CA LEU A 209 9.02 3.90 13.02
C LEU A 209 8.76 3.92 14.52
N ASN A 210 7.50 3.73 14.91
CA ASN A 210 7.12 3.69 16.31
C ASN A 210 7.86 2.54 17.03
N PRO A 211 8.80 2.81 17.98
CA PRO A 211 9.53 1.75 18.67
C PRO A 211 8.61 0.83 19.48
N ALA A 212 7.46 1.31 19.93
CA ALA A 212 6.47 0.53 20.67
C ALA A 212 5.83 -0.57 19.80
N SER A 213 5.60 -0.29 18.50
CA SER A 213 5.09 -1.31 17.58
C SER A 213 6.09 -2.42 17.28
N ALA A 214 7.39 -2.16 17.43
CA ALA A 214 8.43 -3.15 17.23
C ALA A 214 8.57 -4.13 18.40
N SER A 215 8.19 -3.73 19.62
CA SER A 215 8.27 -4.59 20.82
C SER A 215 7.04 -5.50 21.00
N GLU A 216 5.90 -5.12 20.42
CA GLU A 216 4.62 -5.85 20.53
C GLU A 216 4.35 -6.78 19.33
N MET A 217 5.15 -6.71 18.29
CA MET A 217 5.03 -7.64 17.17
C MET A 217 5.54 -9.04 17.56
N PRO A 218 4.86 -10.12 17.11
CA PRO A 218 5.38 -11.47 17.25
C PRO A 218 6.82 -11.54 16.74
N GLN A 219 7.70 -12.27 17.42
CA GLN A 219 9.15 -12.29 17.17
C GLN A 219 9.59 -12.54 15.70
N ARG A 220 8.67 -12.94 14.83
CA ARG A 220 8.90 -13.15 13.39
C ARG A 220 8.67 -11.92 12.50
N VAL A 221 8.21 -10.79 13.06
CA VAL A 221 8.01 -9.54 12.32
C VAL A 221 8.63 -8.39 13.11
N ARG A 222 9.93 -8.45 13.35
CA ARG A 222 10.66 -7.30 13.86
C ARG A 222 11.03 -6.42 12.67
N CYS A 223 10.32 -5.32 12.49
CA CYS A 223 10.77 -4.21 11.66
C CYS A 223 11.99 -3.60 12.34
N GLY A 224 13.17 -3.88 11.82
CA GLY A 224 14.44 -3.43 12.39
C GLY A 224 15.61 -4.31 12.00
N GLN A 225 15.41 -5.29 11.15
CA GLN A 225 16.50 -6.09 10.61
C GLN A 225 16.50 -6.05 9.08
N ALA A 226 17.44 -5.27 8.61
CA ALA A 226 18.23 -5.34 7.38
C ALA A 226 17.61 -5.85 6.08
N LEU A 227 17.87 -5.08 5.05
CA LEU A 227 18.03 -5.58 3.69
C LEU A 227 19.08 -6.71 3.66
N LYS A 228 18.69 -7.97 3.81
CA LYS A 228 19.49 -9.09 3.33
C LYS A 228 19.16 -9.31 1.87
N PHE A 229 20.08 -8.95 1.01
CA PHE A 229 20.11 -9.47 -0.35
C PHE A 229 20.68 -10.89 -0.26
N GLU A 230 19.84 -11.89 -0.15
CA GLU A 230 20.25 -13.26 -0.43
C GLU A 230 20.24 -13.44 -1.95
N GLN A 231 21.45 -13.55 -2.50
CA GLN A 231 21.67 -14.01 -3.86
C GLN A 231 21.56 -15.54 -3.88
N ASP A 232 20.33 -16.05 -3.90
CA ASP A 232 20.09 -17.41 -4.40
C ASP A 232 19.04 -17.33 -5.49
N VAL A 233 19.55 -17.39 -6.72
CA VAL A 233 18.77 -17.36 -7.94
C VAL A 233 18.31 -18.77 -8.24
N ASP A 234 17.15 -19.15 -7.72
CA ASP A 234 16.39 -20.21 -8.38
C ASP A 234 15.39 -19.57 -9.36
N ARG A 235 15.39 -20.05 -10.61
CA ARG A 235 14.74 -19.45 -11.79
C ARG A 235 13.22 -19.67 -11.85
N THR A 236 12.57 -19.82 -10.72
CA THR A 236 11.11 -19.86 -10.64
C THR A 236 10.62 -18.63 -9.87
N SER A 237 9.67 -17.92 -10.45
CA SER A 237 9.11 -16.64 -10.04
C SER A 237 8.54 -16.64 -8.61
N THR A 238 9.41 -16.63 -7.61
CA THR A 238 9.02 -16.49 -6.20
C THR A 238 9.36 -15.08 -5.72
N PRO A 239 8.47 -14.34 -5.06
CA PRO A 239 8.77 -13.02 -4.55
C PRO A 239 9.83 -13.12 -3.44
N VAL A 240 10.93 -12.37 -3.61
CA VAL A 240 11.96 -12.22 -2.58
C VAL A 240 11.47 -11.20 -1.56
N ASN A 241 11.37 -11.62 -0.31
CA ASN A 241 11.12 -10.71 0.81
C ASN A 241 12.40 -9.92 1.09
N VAL A 242 12.36 -8.61 0.91
CA VAL A 242 13.45 -7.72 1.27
C VAL A 242 13.22 -7.22 2.69
N GLY A 243 13.79 -7.92 3.66
CA GLY A 243 13.91 -7.43 5.02
C GLY A 243 15.21 -6.61 5.18
N ALA A 244 15.16 -5.38 5.71
CA ALA A 244 16.34 -4.55 5.93
C ALA A 244 16.89 -4.72 7.37
N THR A 245 18.14 -5.23 7.57
CA THR A 245 18.86 -5.23 8.84
C THR A 245 19.98 -4.20 8.79
N ILE A 246 19.96 -3.17 9.64
CA ILE A 246 21.08 -2.25 9.83
C ILE A 246 21.90 -2.78 11.01
N PRO A 247 23.22 -3.04 10.87
CA PRO A 247 24.04 -3.38 12.02
C PRO A 247 24.22 -2.13 12.89
N HIS A 248 23.85 -2.23 14.17
CA HIS A 248 24.30 -1.27 15.17
C HIS A 248 25.83 -1.35 15.25
N ARG A 249 26.53 -0.28 14.91
CA ARG A 249 27.86 -0.02 15.44
C ARG A 249 27.70 0.58 16.84
N LEU A 250 28.35 -0.06 17.78
CA LEU A 250 28.67 0.49 19.10
C LEU A 250 29.40 1.82 19.00
#